data_9408b5b27ca402a3e49000308b458f9d
#
_entry.id   9408b5b27ca402a3e49000308b458f9d
#
_cell.length_a   1.000
_cell.length_b   1.000
_cell.length_c   1.000
_cell.angle_alpha   90.00
_cell.angle_beta   90.00
_cell.angle_gamma   90.00
#
_symmetry.space_group_name_H-M   'P 1'
#
loop_
_entity.id
_entity.type
_entity.pdbx_description
1 polymer ?
#
loop_
_entity_poly.entity_id
_entity_poly.type
_entity_poly.pdbx_seq_one_letter_code
_entity_poly.pdbx_strand_id
1 'polypeptide(L)'
;MQVLAHAGGKRSEQNIVETVFLLGGMGLAWAAFGLRNVRLSGRPVLSWAVGLIAVAVLELSFVLPAQLGVKIAKVRPTTSAKIIILSPAPGQVLRGNPATVRVRLRVTGARIVTQTSSHLSPHTGHVHLYLDGVLAAMQYQASTTIDGIPGRHRLKAELVAVDHGPFNPPVTARVTFRVIP
;
A
#
# COMPACT_ATOMS: atom_id res chain seq x y z
N MET A 1 17.47 15.94 5.39
CA MET A 1 16.97 15.56 6.72
C MET A 1 15.47 15.29 6.67
N GLN A 2 15.04 14.21 6.00
CA GLN A 2 13.62 13.87 5.74
C GLN A 2 13.38 12.35 5.68
N VAL A 3 13.93 11.57 6.60
CA VAL A 3 13.79 10.09 6.62
C VAL A 3 12.82 9.58 7.69
N LEU A 4 12.26 10.43 8.54
CA LEU A 4 11.52 9.98 9.74
C LEU A 4 9.98 9.91 9.60
N ALA A 5 9.39 10.30 8.45
CA ALA A 5 7.91 10.33 8.31
C ALA A 5 7.25 9.00 7.90
N HIS A 6 8.02 7.97 7.51
CA HIS A 6 7.46 6.72 6.97
C HIS A 6 7.14 5.63 8.01
N ALA A 7 7.48 5.83 9.28
CA ALA A 7 7.34 4.79 10.32
C ALA A 7 5.96 4.78 11.04
N GLY A 8 5.18 5.86 10.96
CA GLY A 8 3.97 6.02 11.78
C GLY A 8 2.77 5.15 11.37
N GLY A 9 2.52 4.99 10.08
CA GLY A 9 1.31 4.30 9.60
C GLY A 9 1.31 2.78 9.81
N LYS A 10 2.45 2.14 9.70
CA LYS A 10 2.57 0.68 9.92
C LYS A 10 2.42 0.29 11.39
N ARG A 11 2.83 1.14 12.32
CA ARG A 11 2.71 0.88 13.77
C ARG A 11 1.27 0.84 14.25
N SER A 12 0.38 1.67 13.73
CA SER A 12 -1.01 1.70 14.23
C SER A 12 -1.81 0.45 13.83
N GLU A 13 -1.60 -0.10 12.64
CA GLU A 13 -2.30 -1.31 12.19
C GLU A 13 -1.75 -2.57 12.90
N GLN A 14 -0.44 -2.64 13.13
CA GLN A 14 0.16 -3.69 13.96
C GLN A 14 -0.36 -3.66 15.39
N ASN A 15 -0.46 -2.49 16.00
CA ASN A 15 -0.96 -2.35 17.38
C ASN A 15 -2.42 -2.80 17.54
N ILE A 16 -3.29 -2.61 16.54
CA ILE A 16 -4.69 -3.06 16.61
C ILE A 16 -4.75 -4.59 16.55
N VAL A 17 -4.00 -5.21 15.66
CA VAL A 17 -3.93 -6.67 15.54
C VAL A 17 -3.37 -7.28 16.82
N GLU A 18 -2.26 -6.76 17.33
CA GLU A 18 -1.66 -7.20 18.60
C GLU A 18 -2.62 -7.05 19.78
N THR A 19 -3.36 -5.93 19.87
CA THR A 19 -4.34 -5.69 20.92
C THR A 19 -5.51 -6.66 20.87
N VAL A 20 -6.04 -6.95 19.68
CA VAL A 20 -7.14 -7.92 19.51
C VAL A 20 -6.70 -9.34 19.91
N PHE A 21 -5.47 -9.72 19.55
CA PHE A 21 -4.95 -11.04 19.93
C PHE A 21 -4.62 -11.15 21.41
N LEU A 22 -4.09 -10.08 22.05
CA LEU A 22 -3.87 -10.03 23.49
C LEU A 22 -5.19 -10.16 24.27
N LEU A 23 -6.21 -9.43 23.88
CA LEU A 23 -7.53 -9.49 24.52
C LEU A 23 -8.19 -10.85 24.30
N GLY A 24 -8.08 -11.43 23.12
CA GLY A 24 -8.56 -12.78 22.81
C GLY A 24 -7.83 -13.85 23.65
N GLY A 25 -6.50 -13.74 23.77
CA GLY A 25 -5.68 -14.64 24.59
C GLY A 25 -6.00 -14.57 26.08
N MET A 26 -6.19 -13.36 26.60
CA MET A 26 -6.62 -13.15 27.99
C MET A 26 -8.02 -13.73 28.23
N GLY A 27 -8.97 -13.57 27.27
CA GLY A 27 -10.30 -14.12 27.36
C GLY A 27 -10.30 -15.66 27.40
N LEU A 28 -9.47 -16.29 26.57
CA LEU A 28 -9.31 -17.76 26.58
C LEU A 28 -8.63 -18.29 27.85
N ALA A 29 -7.62 -17.56 28.35
CA ALA A 29 -6.98 -17.90 29.61
C ALA A 29 -7.94 -17.80 30.79
N TRP A 30 -8.80 -16.77 30.78
CA TRP A 30 -9.83 -16.60 31.81
C TRP A 30 -10.94 -17.68 31.73
N ALA A 31 -11.35 -18.07 30.53
CA ALA A 31 -12.28 -19.17 30.30
C ALA A 31 -11.67 -20.52 30.74
N ALA A 32 -10.41 -20.77 30.46
CA ALA A 32 -9.71 -21.98 30.93
C ALA A 32 -9.57 -22.01 32.44
N PHE A 33 -9.35 -20.87 33.11
CA PHE A 33 -9.32 -20.74 34.56
C PHE A 33 -10.72 -20.92 35.18
N GLY A 34 -11.76 -20.38 34.55
CA GLY A 34 -13.15 -20.57 34.95
C GLY A 34 -13.60 -22.04 34.85
N LEU A 35 -13.23 -22.74 33.80
CA LEU A 35 -13.50 -24.16 33.61
C LEU A 35 -12.79 -25.06 34.64
N ARG A 36 -11.66 -24.59 35.19
CA ARG A 36 -10.97 -25.28 36.29
C ARG A 36 -11.79 -25.32 37.58
N ASN A 37 -12.63 -24.30 37.83
CA ASN A 37 -13.47 -24.19 39.00
C ASN A 37 -14.83 -24.88 38.85
N VAL A 38 -15.25 -25.21 37.61
CA VAL A 38 -16.40 -26.08 37.37
C VAL A 38 -15.94 -27.52 37.64
N ARG A 39 -16.38 -28.10 38.74
CA ARG A 39 -16.18 -29.52 39.06
C ARG A 39 -16.81 -30.39 37.98
N LEU A 40 -16.10 -30.58 36.88
CA LEU A 40 -16.34 -31.67 35.96
C LEU A 40 -15.83 -32.92 36.66
N SER A 41 -16.78 -33.58 37.27
CA SER A 41 -16.71 -34.85 38.01
C SER A 41 -15.46 -35.69 37.62
N GLY A 42 -14.42 -35.66 38.49
CA GLY A 42 -13.51 -36.76 38.62
C GLY A 42 -12.36 -36.97 37.60
N ARG A 43 -12.19 -36.04 36.60
CA ARG A 43 -11.10 -36.21 35.59
C ARG A 43 -10.26 -34.94 35.41
N PRO A 44 -9.20 -34.76 36.21
CA PRO A 44 -8.29 -33.62 36.09
C PRO A 44 -7.58 -33.55 34.73
N VAL A 45 -7.41 -34.70 34.05
CA VAL A 45 -6.78 -34.80 32.74
C VAL A 45 -7.52 -34.04 31.66
N LEU A 46 -8.86 -33.97 31.73
CA LEU A 46 -9.68 -33.28 30.72
C LEU A 46 -9.49 -31.77 30.77
N SER A 47 -9.34 -31.18 31.95
CA SER A 47 -9.13 -29.72 32.11
C SER A 47 -7.73 -29.29 31.59
N TRP A 48 -6.71 -30.12 31.79
CA TRP A 48 -5.38 -29.89 31.22
C TRP A 48 -5.36 -30.03 29.70
N ALA A 49 -6.06 -31.02 29.16
CA ALA A 49 -6.16 -31.20 27.70
C ALA A 49 -6.85 -30.00 27.03
N VAL A 50 -7.93 -29.49 27.59
CA VAL A 50 -8.64 -28.30 27.08
C VAL A 50 -7.74 -27.06 27.17
N GLY A 51 -6.98 -26.89 28.25
CA GLY A 51 -6.02 -25.80 28.40
C GLY A 51 -4.90 -25.84 27.36
N LEU A 52 -4.33 -27.03 27.10
CA LEU A 52 -3.29 -27.21 26.09
C LEU A 52 -3.81 -26.97 24.66
N ILE A 53 -5.04 -27.42 24.36
CA ILE A 53 -5.66 -27.14 23.07
C ILE A 53 -5.89 -25.64 22.89
N ALA A 54 -6.35 -24.93 23.91
CA ALA A 54 -6.55 -23.49 23.85
C ALA A 54 -5.24 -22.74 23.60
N VAL A 55 -4.16 -23.12 24.24
CA VAL A 55 -2.79 -22.56 24.01
C VAL A 55 -2.34 -22.88 22.58
N ALA A 56 -2.48 -24.13 22.12
CA ALA A 56 -2.07 -24.52 20.77
C ALA A 56 -2.87 -23.76 19.68
N VAL A 57 -4.17 -23.57 19.87
CA VAL A 57 -5.00 -22.76 18.96
C VAL A 57 -4.58 -21.30 18.98
N LEU A 58 -4.19 -20.77 20.13
CA LEU A 58 -3.71 -19.39 20.26
C LEU A 58 -2.38 -19.21 19.52
N GLU A 59 -1.42 -20.10 19.74
CA GLU A 59 -0.14 -20.07 19.04
C GLU A 59 -0.30 -20.24 17.53
N LEU A 60 -1.18 -21.15 17.10
CA LEU A 60 -1.49 -21.36 15.69
C LEU A 60 -2.12 -20.13 15.06
N SER A 61 -2.96 -19.41 15.78
CA SER A 61 -3.57 -18.15 15.33
C SER A 61 -2.56 -17.01 15.15
N PHE A 62 -1.44 -17.05 15.86
CA PHE A 62 -0.33 -16.10 15.70
C PHE A 62 0.62 -16.48 14.55
N VAL A 63 0.96 -17.75 14.47
CA VAL A 63 1.99 -18.24 13.55
C VAL A 63 1.42 -18.41 12.13
N LEU A 64 0.19 -18.92 12.00
CA LEU A 64 -0.41 -19.24 10.70
C LEU A 64 -0.59 -18.00 9.80
N PRO A 65 -1.15 -16.86 10.26
CA PRO A 65 -1.30 -15.67 9.42
C PRO A 65 0.05 -15.09 8.96
N ALA A 66 1.07 -15.16 9.82
CA ALA A 66 2.41 -14.69 9.48
C ALA A 66 3.08 -15.58 8.43
N GLN A 67 2.91 -16.90 8.51
CA GLN A 67 3.46 -17.88 7.57
C GLN A 67 2.69 -17.90 6.23
N LEU A 68 1.37 -17.75 6.27
CA LEU A 68 0.54 -17.76 5.07
C LEU A 68 0.57 -16.43 4.30
N GLY A 69 1.22 -15.40 4.86
CA GLY A 69 1.32 -14.09 4.21
C GLY A 69 -0.04 -13.51 3.83
N VAL A 70 -1.08 -13.77 4.64
CA VAL A 70 -2.44 -13.27 4.40
C VAL A 70 -2.40 -11.75 4.46
N LYS A 71 -2.16 -11.13 3.31
CA LYS A 71 -2.36 -9.71 3.13
C LYS A 71 -3.85 -9.48 3.07
N ILE A 72 -4.40 -8.91 4.14
CA ILE A 72 -5.76 -8.38 4.08
C ILE A 72 -5.77 -7.36 2.95
N ALA A 73 -6.45 -7.69 1.85
CA ALA A 73 -6.52 -6.83 0.70
C ALA A 73 -7.24 -5.54 1.12
N LYS A 74 -6.48 -4.45 1.22
CA LYS A 74 -7.04 -3.14 1.54
C LYS A 74 -8.04 -2.77 0.45
N VAL A 75 -9.29 -2.50 0.82
CA VAL A 75 -10.30 -2.03 -0.11
C VAL A 75 -9.79 -0.72 -0.75
N ARG A 76 -9.62 -0.74 -2.08
CA ARG A 76 -9.11 0.40 -2.82
C ARG A 76 -10.24 1.37 -3.15
N PRO A 77 -10.03 2.69 -3.00
CA PRO A 77 -11.06 3.66 -3.34
C PRO A 77 -11.30 3.69 -4.85
N THR A 78 -12.55 3.85 -5.24
CA THR A 78 -12.96 4.18 -6.60
C THR A 78 -12.88 5.69 -6.80
N THR A 79 -12.50 6.15 -7.99
CA THR A 79 -12.45 7.57 -8.30
C THR A 79 -12.96 7.83 -9.72
N SER A 80 -13.55 9.00 -9.94
CA SER A 80 -13.87 9.53 -11.26
C SER A 80 -12.72 10.36 -11.86
N ALA A 81 -11.59 10.41 -11.19
CA ALA A 81 -10.43 11.17 -11.62
C ALA A 81 -9.89 10.66 -12.97
N LYS A 82 -9.35 11.58 -13.75
CA LYS A 82 -8.66 11.30 -15.01
C LYS A 82 -7.30 11.96 -15.01
N ILE A 83 -6.33 11.28 -15.62
CA ILE A 83 -4.99 11.81 -15.83
C ILE A 83 -4.66 11.83 -17.33
N ILE A 84 -4.00 12.90 -17.79
CA ILE A 84 -3.55 13.07 -19.17
C ILE A 84 -2.11 13.55 -19.14
N ILE A 85 -1.27 13.00 -20.00
CA ILE A 85 0.09 13.47 -20.26
C ILE A 85 -0.02 14.52 -21.37
N LEU A 86 0.34 15.77 -21.04
CA LEU A 86 0.38 16.89 -21.98
C LEU A 86 1.74 17.04 -22.66
N SER A 87 2.80 16.58 -21.98
CA SER A 87 4.18 16.54 -22.49
C SER A 87 4.89 15.35 -21.86
N PRO A 88 5.73 14.59 -22.60
CA PRO A 88 5.97 14.74 -24.04
C PRO A 88 4.73 14.38 -24.88
N ALA A 89 4.64 14.94 -26.09
CA ALA A 89 3.59 14.57 -27.05
C ALA A 89 3.84 13.16 -27.61
N PRO A 90 2.79 12.44 -28.07
CA PRO A 90 2.96 11.14 -28.72
C PRO A 90 3.92 11.23 -29.92
N GLY A 91 4.95 10.38 -29.95
CA GLY A 91 5.96 10.36 -31.00
C GLY A 91 6.97 11.51 -30.97
N GLN A 92 6.92 12.39 -29.98
CA GLN A 92 7.86 13.51 -29.85
C GLN A 92 9.31 13.02 -29.89
N VAL A 93 10.16 13.74 -30.64
CA VAL A 93 11.61 13.51 -30.68
C VAL A 93 12.29 14.59 -29.84
N LEU A 94 13.09 14.17 -28.89
CA LEU A 94 13.89 15.02 -28.02
C LEU A 94 15.37 14.80 -28.32
N ARG A 95 16.23 15.79 -28.10
CA ARG A 95 17.68 15.71 -28.34
C ARG A 95 18.42 15.81 -27.02
N GLY A 96 19.47 14.98 -26.88
CA GLY A 96 20.39 15.00 -25.73
C GLY A 96 20.84 13.60 -25.31
N ASN A 97 21.94 13.53 -24.54
CA ASN A 97 22.48 12.28 -24.01
C ASN A 97 23.05 12.49 -22.58
N PRO A 98 22.24 12.39 -21.51
CA PRO A 98 20.78 12.24 -21.51
C PRO A 98 20.04 13.50 -21.97
N ALA A 99 18.79 13.33 -22.44
CA ALA A 99 17.88 14.43 -22.71
C ALA A 99 17.02 14.71 -21.48
N THR A 100 16.85 15.99 -21.14
CA THR A 100 15.88 16.40 -20.10
C THR A 100 14.47 16.38 -20.70
N VAL A 101 13.66 15.45 -20.25
CA VAL A 101 12.27 15.24 -20.67
C VAL A 101 11.35 16.01 -19.74
N ARG A 102 10.77 17.10 -20.21
CA ARG A 102 9.76 17.84 -19.45
C ARG A 102 8.43 17.09 -19.48
N VAL A 103 7.97 16.64 -18.31
CA VAL A 103 6.68 15.98 -18.14
C VAL A 103 5.68 17.00 -17.62
N ARG A 104 4.56 17.14 -18.33
CA ARG A 104 3.41 17.96 -17.91
C ARG A 104 2.17 17.09 -17.89
N LEU A 105 1.42 17.19 -16.80
CA LEU A 105 0.24 16.39 -16.55
C LEU A 105 -0.98 17.28 -16.35
N ARG A 106 -2.15 16.76 -16.66
CA ARG A 106 -3.43 17.31 -16.22
C ARG A 106 -4.18 16.22 -15.47
N VAL A 107 -4.54 16.51 -14.23
CA VAL A 107 -5.41 15.66 -13.41
C VAL A 107 -6.73 16.41 -13.23
N THR A 108 -7.84 15.72 -13.45
CA THR A 108 -9.20 16.22 -13.21
C THR A 108 -9.93 15.26 -12.29
N GLY A 109 -10.86 15.77 -11.48
CA GLY A 109 -11.62 14.95 -10.51
C GLY A 109 -10.88 14.58 -9.23
N ALA A 110 -9.56 14.92 -9.12
CA ALA A 110 -8.78 14.78 -7.90
C ALA A 110 -7.73 15.89 -7.79
N ARG A 111 -7.28 16.14 -6.55
CA ARG A 111 -6.17 17.06 -6.25
C ARG A 111 -4.89 16.26 -6.00
N ILE A 112 -3.79 16.77 -6.56
CA ILE A 112 -2.46 16.28 -6.21
C ILE A 112 -2.06 16.88 -4.87
N VAL A 113 -1.65 16.04 -3.91
CA VAL A 113 -1.28 16.42 -2.56
C VAL A 113 0.08 15.83 -2.18
N THR A 114 0.78 16.49 -1.27
CA THR A 114 2.10 16.05 -0.77
C THR A 114 2.00 15.13 0.43
N GLN A 115 0.84 15.13 1.12
CA GLN A 115 0.65 14.36 2.34
C GLN A 115 0.41 12.88 2.03
N THR A 116 1.03 12.02 2.81
CA THR A 116 0.70 10.60 2.88
C THR A 116 -0.24 10.35 4.04
N SER A 117 -1.25 9.50 3.85
CA SER A 117 -2.26 9.19 4.87
C SER A 117 -2.77 7.76 4.70
N SER A 118 -3.18 7.16 5.80
CA SER A 118 -3.94 5.91 5.79
C SER A 118 -5.42 6.12 5.46
N HIS A 119 -5.94 7.35 5.60
CA HIS A 119 -7.31 7.73 5.23
C HIS A 119 -7.38 7.99 3.73
N LEU A 120 -7.95 7.03 3.02
CA LEU A 120 -8.07 7.10 1.57
C LEU A 120 -9.26 7.95 1.15
N SER A 121 -9.02 8.86 0.22
CA SER A 121 -10.05 9.69 -0.40
C SER A 121 -10.07 9.43 -1.91
N PRO A 122 -11.26 9.40 -2.54
CA PRO A 122 -11.37 9.29 -3.99
C PRO A 122 -10.88 10.55 -4.74
N HIS A 123 -10.64 11.65 -4.02
CA HIS A 123 -10.37 12.98 -4.60
C HIS A 123 -8.98 13.52 -4.29
N THR A 124 -8.10 12.72 -3.66
CA THR A 124 -6.74 13.14 -3.32
C THR A 124 -5.73 12.04 -3.59
N GLY A 125 -4.55 12.43 -4.07
CA GLY A 125 -3.49 11.48 -4.36
C GLY A 125 -2.25 12.19 -4.88
N HIS A 126 -1.33 11.42 -5.45
CA HIS A 126 -0.15 11.92 -6.16
C HIS A 126 0.11 11.07 -7.39
N VAL A 127 1.09 11.45 -8.20
CA VAL A 127 1.32 10.76 -9.45
C VAL A 127 2.66 10.02 -9.41
N HIS A 128 2.63 8.74 -9.76
CA HIS A 128 3.81 7.95 -10.06
C HIS A 128 4.10 8.01 -11.56
N LEU A 129 5.34 8.35 -11.90
CA LEU A 129 5.85 8.33 -13.28
C LEU A 129 6.76 7.12 -13.46
N TYR A 130 6.46 6.33 -14.48
CA TYR A 130 7.28 5.19 -14.84
C TYR A 130 7.83 5.40 -16.25
N LEU A 131 9.15 5.31 -16.38
CA LEU A 131 9.83 5.30 -17.67
C LEU A 131 10.24 3.86 -17.96
N ASP A 132 9.75 3.30 -19.06
CA ASP A 132 10.00 1.92 -19.51
C ASP A 132 9.69 0.86 -18.43
N GLY A 133 8.73 1.14 -17.57
CA GLY A 133 8.31 0.26 -16.48
C GLY A 133 9.00 0.50 -15.14
N VAL A 134 10.07 1.29 -15.11
CA VAL A 134 10.78 1.66 -13.87
C VAL A 134 10.20 2.94 -13.29
N LEU A 135 10.00 3.00 -11.99
CA LEU A 135 9.56 4.21 -11.28
C LEU A 135 10.65 5.28 -11.39
N ALA A 136 10.40 6.29 -12.21
CA ALA A 136 11.32 7.40 -12.45
C ALA A 136 11.10 8.56 -11.47
N ALA A 137 9.85 8.82 -11.08
CA ALA A 137 9.53 9.92 -10.16
C ALA A 137 8.18 9.72 -9.47
N MET A 138 8.08 10.26 -8.24
CA MET A 138 6.82 10.48 -7.55
C MET A 138 6.51 11.98 -7.56
N GLN A 139 5.34 12.35 -8.08
CA GLN A 139 5.00 13.73 -8.35
C GLN A 139 3.89 14.23 -7.44
N TYR A 140 4.17 15.38 -6.84
CA TYR A 140 3.25 16.17 -6.02
C TYR A 140 2.83 17.46 -6.71
N GLN A 141 3.20 17.61 -8.00
CA GLN A 141 2.88 18.76 -8.86
C GLN A 141 2.52 18.30 -10.27
N ALA A 142 1.86 19.15 -11.02
CA ALA A 142 1.45 18.85 -12.39
C ALA A 142 2.59 18.87 -13.42
N SER A 143 3.81 19.24 -13.02
CA SER A 143 4.96 19.40 -13.93
C SER A 143 6.26 18.96 -13.24
N THR A 144 7.10 18.25 -13.99
CA THR A 144 8.43 17.82 -13.56
C THR A 144 9.35 17.58 -14.75
N THR A 145 10.59 17.22 -14.47
CA THR A 145 11.57 16.72 -15.46
C THR A 145 12.06 15.35 -15.05
N ILE A 146 12.32 14.51 -16.05
CA ILE A 146 13.00 13.22 -15.90
C ILE A 146 14.09 13.13 -16.98
N ASP A 147 15.10 12.31 -16.78
CA ASP A 147 16.13 12.11 -17.77
C ASP A 147 15.80 10.90 -18.66
N GLY A 148 16.06 11.03 -19.95
CA GLY A 148 15.94 9.98 -20.95
C GLY A 148 17.24 9.79 -21.72
N ILE A 149 17.75 8.57 -21.80
CA ILE A 149 18.90 8.23 -22.64
C ILE A 149 18.45 8.10 -24.11
N PRO A 150 19.36 8.13 -25.10
CA PRO A 150 18.98 7.88 -26.48
C PRO A 150 18.25 6.54 -26.66
N GLY A 151 17.09 6.58 -27.31
CA GLY A 151 16.23 5.40 -27.50
C GLY A 151 14.74 5.75 -27.66
N ARG A 152 13.94 4.71 -27.79
CA ARG A 152 12.46 4.82 -27.75
C ARG A 152 11.99 4.55 -26.33
N HIS A 153 11.16 5.42 -25.81
CA HIS A 153 10.69 5.37 -24.43
C HIS A 153 9.17 5.30 -24.33
N ARG A 154 8.70 4.62 -23.29
CA ARG A 154 7.29 4.60 -22.87
C ARG A 154 7.18 5.23 -21.49
N LEU A 155 6.52 6.38 -21.41
CA LEU A 155 6.15 7.02 -20.16
C LEU A 155 4.73 6.60 -19.76
N LYS A 156 4.58 6.11 -18.53
CA LYS A 156 3.29 5.89 -17.87
C LYS A 156 3.18 6.85 -16.68
N ALA A 157 2.08 7.58 -16.61
CA ALA A 157 1.66 8.31 -15.42
C ALA A 157 0.50 7.56 -14.76
N GLU A 158 0.56 7.37 -13.46
CA GLU A 158 -0.47 6.69 -12.66
C GLU A 158 -0.83 7.56 -11.47
N LEU A 159 -2.10 7.96 -11.39
CA LEU A 159 -2.62 8.61 -10.19
C LEU A 159 -2.83 7.54 -9.12
N VAL A 160 -2.17 7.70 -7.99
CA VAL A 160 -2.26 6.80 -6.84
C VAL A 160 -2.87 7.54 -5.66
N ALA A 161 -3.52 6.78 -4.76
CA ALA A 161 -4.06 7.33 -3.54
C ALA A 161 -2.93 7.79 -2.60
N VAL A 162 -3.27 8.52 -1.55
CA VAL A 162 -2.32 9.10 -0.59
C VAL A 162 -1.47 8.06 0.19
N ASP A 163 -1.80 6.77 0.10
CA ASP A 163 -1.03 5.65 0.64
C ASP A 163 -0.13 4.96 -0.41
N HIS A 164 0.11 5.59 -1.55
CA HIS A 164 0.86 5.08 -2.72
C HIS A 164 0.26 3.86 -3.41
N GLY A 165 -0.93 3.42 -3.03
CA GLY A 165 -1.61 2.33 -3.70
C GLY A 165 -2.51 2.81 -4.85
N PRO A 166 -2.77 1.95 -5.85
CA PRO A 166 -3.61 2.33 -6.99
C PRO A 166 -5.06 2.58 -6.57
N PHE A 167 -5.80 3.37 -7.35
CA PHE A 167 -7.25 3.39 -7.33
C PHE A 167 -7.82 2.11 -7.95
N ASN A 168 -9.09 1.85 -7.77
CA ASN A 168 -9.80 0.75 -8.41
C ASN A 168 -11.02 1.27 -9.20
N PRO A 169 -11.00 1.25 -10.54
CA PRO A 169 -9.89 0.82 -11.43
C PRO A 169 -8.69 1.78 -11.39
N PRO A 170 -7.49 1.34 -11.84
CA PRO A 170 -6.31 2.19 -11.89
C PRO A 170 -6.48 3.37 -12.86
N VAL A 171 -6.06 4.56 -12.44
CA VAL A 171 -6.14 5.80 -13.24
C VAL A 171 -4.78 6.05 -13.88
N THR A 172 -4.64 5.77 -15.16
CA THR A 172 -3.35 5.81 -15.87
C THR A 172 -3.43 6.54 -17.20
N ALA A 173 -2.31 7.17 -17.58
CA ALA A 173 -2.06 7.66 -18.95
C ALA A 173 -0.72 7.14 -19.45
N ARG A 174 -0.59 6.98 -20.76
CA ARG A 174 0.65 6.49 -21.40
C ARG A 174 0.96 7.30 -22.64
N VAL A 175 2.25 7.50 -22.88
CA VAL A 175 2.75 8.11 -24.10
C VAL A 175 4.08 7.46 -24.50
N THR A 176 4.36 7.42 -25.78
CA THR A 176 5.67 7.01 -26.31
C THR A 176 6.34 8.21 -26.96
N PHE A 177 7.65 8.33 -26.76
CA PHE A 177 8.51 9.37 -27.35
C PHE A 177 9.88 8.77 -27.69
N ARG A 178 10.74 9.54 -28.34
CA ARG A 178 12.08 9.13 -28.71
C ARG A 178 13.11 10.17 -28.28
N VAL A 179 14.23 9.70 -27.78
CA VAL A 179 15.42 10.53 -27.53
C VAL A 179 16.47 10.18 -28.59
N ILE A 180 17.08 11.18 -29.16
CA ILE A 180 18.22 11.04 -30.08
C ILE A 180 19.41 11.86 -29.53
N PRO A 181 20.65 11.47 -29.80
CA PRO A 181 21.83 12.20 -29.39
C PRO A 181 21.81 13.65 -29.83
#